data_566c6f561668ff21ade07176c2ad6866
#
_entry.id   566c6f561668ff21ade07176c2ad6866
#
_cell.length_a   1.000
_cell.length_b   1.000
_cell.length_c   1.000
_cell.angle_alpha   90.00
_cell.angle_beta   90.00
_cell.angle_gamma   90.00
#
_symmetry.space_group_name_H-M   'P 1'
#
loop_
_entity.id
_entity.type
_entity.pdbx_description
1 polymer ?
#
loop_
_entity_poly.entity_id
_entity_poly.type
_entity_poly.pdbx_seq_one_letter_code
_entity_poly.pdbx_strand_id
1 'polypeptide(L)'
;MSELLFETYSAPSVSYGVDALFSYRQNVDMQTSSGLVISLGNHATHIIPVLDGRGVVSQAKRLQWGGTQAVEFMQKLLQLKYPSFPSKLTTVQAQTLVWDHCYVAQDYNTELGHLLDRDHLKITDRTIQFPFTEFVLSISTPI
;
A
#
# COMPACT_ATOMS: atom_id res chain seq x y z
N MET A 1 20.14 9.54 16.39
CA MET A 1 20.54 8.20 15.90
C MET A 1 22.03 8.08 15.64
N SER A 2 22.67 9.03 14.95
CA SER A 2 24.13 9.00 14.72
C SER A 2 24.94 8.97 16.01
N GLU A 3 24.59 9.81 17.00
CA GLU A 3 25.19 9.86 18.33
C GLU A 3 25.16 8.47 19.02
N LEU A 4 24.02 7.80 19.01
CA LEU A 4 23.88 6.44 19.55
C LEU A 4 24.84 5.45 18.88
N LEU A 5 24.98 5.52 17.54
CA LEU A 5 25.86 4.64 16.80
C LEU A 5 27.35 4.87 17.13
N PHE A 6 27.77 6.11 17.28
CA PHE A 6 29.15 6.44 17.58
C PHE A 6 29.46 6.25 19.07
N GLU A 7 28.61 6.69 19.98
CA GLU A 7 28.88 6.69 21.41
C GLU A 7 28.58 5.35 22.07
N THR A 8 27.44 4.72 21.75
CA THR A 8 27.03 3.46 22.40
C THR A 8 27.63 2.25 21.70
N TYR A 9 27.59 2.23 20.37
CA TYR A 9 28.04 1.09 19.56
C TYR A 9 29.48 1.24 19.05
N SER A 10 30.15 2.39 19.31
CA SER A 10 31.51 2.66 18.87
C SER A 10 31.76 2.36 17.40
N ALA A 11 30.74 2.67 16.54
CA ALA A 11 30.88 2.45 15.11
C ALA A 11 31.98 3.36 14.54
N PRO A 12 32.94 2.83 13.80
CA PRO A 12 34.08 3.63 13.27
C PRO A 12 33.66 4.59 12.18
N SER A 13 32.59 4.26 11.44
CA SER A 13 32.00 5.11 10.39
C SER A 13 30.55 4.75 10.15
N VAL A 14 29.77 5.73 9.71
CA VAL A 14 28.35 5.57 9.37
C VAL A 14 28.10 6.21 8.00
N SER A 15 27.41 5.46 7.14
CA SER A 15 26.99 5.96 5.83
C SER A 15 25.48 5.85 5.71
N TYR A 16 24.84 6.85 5.11
CA TYR A 16 23.41 6.88 4.86
C TYR A 16 23.12 6.73 3.36
N GLY A 17 22.08 6.00 3.04
CA GLY A 17 21.65 5.82 1.67
C GLY A 17 20.15 5.63 1.55
N VAL A 18 19.66 5.66 0.34
CA VAL A 18 18.24 5.42 0.02
C VAL A 18 18.05 3.92 -0.20
N ASP A 19 17.22 3.28 0.63
CA ASP A 19 16.94 1.85 0.61
C ASP A 19 16.46 1.34 -0.75
N ALA A 20 15.55 2.08 -1.39
CA ALA A 20 15.04 1.77 -2.72
C ALA A 20 16.15 1.74 -3.80
N LEU A 21 17.17 2.60 -3.68
CA LEU A 21 18.32 2.58 -4.60
C LEU A 21 19.25 1.39 -4.33
N PHE A 22 19.37 0.95 -3.10
CA PHE A 22 20.10 -0.28 -2.79
C PHE A 22 19.40 -1.51 -3.33
N SER A 23 18.09 -1.59 -3.19
CA SER A 23 17.27 -2.66 -3.78
C SER A 23 17.39 -2.68 -5.31
N TYR A 24 17.37 -1.52 -5.96
CA TYR A 24 17.59 -1.42 -7.39
C TYR A 24 18.97 -1.97 -7.78
N ARG A 25 20.02 -1.55 -7.10
CA ARG A 25 21.41 -2.00 -7.36
C ARG A 25 21.60 -3.50 -7.17
N GLN A 26 20.88 -4.11 -6.24
CA GLN A 26 20.94 -5.55 -6.00
C GLN A 26 20.29 -6.37 -7.11
N ASN A 27 19.29 -5.81 -7.80
CA ASN A 27 18.48 -6.54 -8.77
C ASN A 27 18.82 -6.23 -10.23
N VAL A 28 19.67 -5.24 -10.50
CA VAL A 28 19.99 -4.81 -11.86
C VAL A 28 21.50 -4.76 -12.06
N ASP A 29 21.97 -5.19 -13.22
CA ASP A 29 23.39 -5.13 -13.57
C ASP A 29 23.84 -3.67 -13.71
N MET A 30 24.86 -3.30 -12.94
CA MET A 30 25.24 -1.92 -12.61
C MET A 30 25.86 -1.13 -13.79
N GLN A 31 26.31 -1.81 -14.83
CA GLN A 31 27.15 -1.13 -15.85
C GLN A 31 26.39 -0.35 -16.91
N THR A 32 25.09 -0.61 -17.09
CA THR A 32 24.31 -0.02 -18.19
C THR A 32 22.88 0.36 -17.86
N SER A 33 22.50 0.33 -16.59
CA SER A 33 21.08 0.42 -16.25
C SER A 33 20.64 1.83 -15.91
N SER A 34 19.92 2.43 -16.81
CA SER A 34 19.03 3.55 -16.51
C SER A 34 17.61 3.01 -16.30
N GLY A 35 16.87 3.59 -15.36
CA GLY A 35 15.55 3.11 -15.04
C GLY A 35 14.80 4.04 -14.10
N LEU A 36 13.63 3.60 -13.67
CA LEU A 36 12.79 4.32 -12.74
C LEU A 36 12.52 3.42 -11.52
N VAL A 37 12.89 3.88 -10.35
CA VAL A 37 12.57 3.20 -9.09
C VAL A 37 11.28 3.78 -8.54
N ILE A 38 10.26 2.94 -8.36
CA ILE A 38 9.00 3.30 -7.73
C ILE A 38 8.90 2.53 -6.41
N SER A 39 9.01 3.24 -5.30
CA SER A 39 8.90 2.67 -3.96
C SER A 39 7.54 3.00 -3.36
N LEU A 40 6.67 1.98 -3.28
CA LEU A 40 5.33 2.08 -2.73
C LEU A 40 5.40 1.80 -1.22
N GLY A 41 5.47 2.85 -0.43
CA GLY A 41 5.55 2.74 1.02
C GLY A 41 4.20 2.83 1.72
N ASN A 42 4.23 2.66 3.04
CA ASN A 42 3.02 2.78 3.86
C ASN A 42 2.48 4.21 3.93
N HIS A 43 3.36 5.21 4.04
CA HIS A 43 2.96 6.62 4.19
C HIS A 43 3.11 7.45 2.93
N ALA A 44 3.99 7.04 2.03
CA ALA A 44 4.26 7.80 0.81
C ALA A 44 4.82 6.90 -0.28
N THR A 45 4.64 7.31 -1.52
CA THR A 45 5.26 6.71 -2.70
C THR A 45 6.40 7.60 -3.18
N HIS A 46 7.56 7.00 -3.41
CA HIS A 46 8.73 7.70 -3.95
C HIS A 46 9.02 7.20 -5.37
N ILE A 47 9.28 8.15 -6.26
CA ILE A 47 9.63 7.89 -7.67
C ILE A 47 11.01 8.50 -7.90
N ILE A 48 12.01 7.66 -8.15
CA ILE A 48 13.40 8.07 -8.24
C ILE A 48 13.97 7.63 -9.60
N PRO A 49 14.31 8.57 -10.49
CA PRO A 49 15.00 8.26 -11.72
C PRO A 49 16.43 7.76 -11.44
N VAL A 50 16.86 6.76 -12.19
CA VAL A 50 18.24 6.25 -12.16
C VAL A 50 18.83 6.40 -13.54
N LEU A 51 19.97 7.04 -13.63
CA LEU A 51 20.76 7.21 -14.85
C LEU A 51 22.16 6.64 -14.64
N ASP A 52 22.56 5.75 -15.51
CA ASP A 52 23.88 5.10 -15.47
C ASP A 52 24.21 4.54 -14.07
N GLY A 53 23.25 3.83 -13.45
CA GLY A 53 23.37 3.23 -12.14
C GLY A 53 23.36 4.22 -10.96
N ARG A 54 23.15 5.53 -11.21
CA ARG A 54 23.10 6.57 -10.17
C ARG A 54 21.71 7.14 -10.03
N GLY A 55 21.20 7.16 -8.81
CA GLY A 55 19.92 7.79 -8.49
C GLY A 55 20.00 9.32 -8.61
N VAL A 56 19.12 9.91 -9.42
CA VAL A 56 19.03 11.36 -9.59
C VAL A 56 18.05 11.91 -8.56
N VAL A 57 18.51 12.03 -7.32
CA VAL A 57 17.67 12.43 -6.16
C VAL A 57 17.06 13.83 -6.34
N SER A 58 17.73 14.74 -7.06
CA SER A 58 17.21 16.08 -7.35
C SER A 58 15.93 16.06 -8.22
N GLN A 59 15.70 14.99 -8.97
CA GLN A 59 14.51 14.80 -9.80
C GLN A 59 13.51 13.82 -9.16
N ALA A 60 13.80 13.31 -7.97
CA ALA A 60 12.90 12.42 -7.27
C ALA A 60 11.59 13.13 -6.93
N LYS A 61 10.48 12.41 -7.04
CA LYS A 61 9.14 12.86 -6.67
C LYS A 61 8.63 12.02 -5.49
N ARG A 62 7.95 12.70 -4.57
CA ARG A 62 7.25 12.07 -3.47
C ARG A 62 5.76 12.36 -3.57
N LEU A 63 4.96 11.31 -3.58
CA LEU A 63 3.52 11.39 -3.51
C LEU A 63 3.09 11.08 -2.07
N GLN A 64 2.23 11.92 -1.50
CA GLN A 64 1.64 11.71 -0.17
C GLN A 64 0.51 10.66 -0.22
N TRP A 65 0.80 9.53 -0.85
CA TRP A 65 -0.10 8.41 -1.02
C TRP A 65 0.64 7.11 -0.77
N GLY A 66 0.11 6.28 0.10
CA GLY A 66 0.66 4.97 0.46
C GLY A 66 -0.40 4.06 1.07
N GLY A 67 0.04 2.97 1.67
CA GLY A 67 -0.84 1.97 2.26
C GLY A 67 -1.77 2.51 3.34
N THR A 68 -1.31 3.43 4.17
CA THR A 68 -2.12 4.07 5.23
C THR A 68 -3.33 4.78 4.65
N GLN A 69 -3.16 5.57 3.58
CA GLN A 69 -4.25 6.30 2.95
C GLN A 69 -5.28 5.35 2.31
N ALA A 70 -4.82 4.24 1.73
CA ALA A 70 -5.72 3.22 1.20
C ALA A 70 -6.56 2.57 2.32
N VAL A 71 -5.94 2.23 3.45
CA VAL A 71 -6.62 1.67 4.62
C VAL A 71 -7.62 2.66 5.23
N GLU A 72 -7.23 3.93 5.40
CA GLU A 72 -8.11 4.97 5.91
C GLU A 72 -9.30 5.23 4.98
N PHE A 73 -9.08 5.17 3.68
CA PHE A 73 -10.14 5.31 2.68
C PHE A 73 -11.12 4.14 2.77
N MET A 74 -10.63 2.91 2.85
CA MET A 74 -11.45 1.72 3.05
C MET A 74 -12.26 1.81 4.35
N GLN A 75 -11.65 2.23 5.44
CA GLN A 75 -12.33 2.44 6.72
C GLN A 75 -13.50 3.43 6.59
N LYS A 76 -13.28 4.55 5.90
CA LYS A 76 -14.33 5.55 5.65
C LYS A 76 -15.47 5.00 4.80
N LEU A 77 -15.15 4.27 3.73
CA LEU A 77 -16.16 3.66 2.87
C LEU A 77 -17.02 2.65 3.61
N LEU A 78 -16.42 1.80 4.43
CA LEU A 78 -17.14 0.83 5.26
C LEU A 78 -18.06 1.52 6.29
N GLN A 79 -17.57 2.58 6.94
CA GLN A 79 -18.38 3.35 7.89
C GLN A 79 -19.58 4.04 7.23
N LEU A 80 -19.41 4.54 6.00
CA LEU A 80 -20.48 5.15 5.23
C LEU A 80 -21.51 4.11 4.76
N LYS A 81 -21.05 2.96 4.30
CA LYS A 81 -21.93 1.90 3.79
C LYS A 81 -22.70 1.18 4.92
N TYR A 82 -22.08 1.06 6.09
CA TYR A 82 -22.64 0.35 7.23
C TYR A 82 -22.65 1.21 8.50
N PRO A 83 -23.49 2.26 8.56
CA PRO A 83 -23.55 3.20 9.68
C PRO A 83 -24.00 2.56 10.99
N SER A 84 -24.74 1.44 10.90
CA SER A 84 -25.24 0.69 12.08
C SER A 84 -24.24 -0.32 12.64
N PHE A 85 -23.01 -0.29 12.18
CA PHE A 85 -21.98 -1.20 12.67
C PHE A 85 -21.74 -0.95 14.19
N PRO A 86 -21.86 -1.97 15.05
CA PRO A 86 -21.94 -1.79 16.51
C PRO A 86 -20.63 -1.32 17.15
N SER A 87 -19.53 -1.39 16.45
CA SER A 87 -18.23 -0.90 16.93
C SER A 87 -17.54 -0.04 15.88
N LYS A 88 -16.76 0.96 16.33
CA LYS A 88 -15.89 1.68 15.39
C LYS A 88 -14.88 0.73 14.79
N LEU A 89 -14.88 0.62 13.46
CA LEU A 89 -13.88 -0.14 12.73
C LEU A 89 -12.50 0.45 13.03
N THR A 90 -11.63 -0.36 13.60
CA THR A 90 -10.25 0.07 13.87
C THR A 90 -9.41 0.05 12.59
N THR A 91 -8.35 0.86 12.57
CA THR A 91 -7.41 0.88 11.43
C THR A 91 -6.78 -0.50 11.18
N VAL A 92 -6.50 -1.26 12.25
CA VAL A 92 -5.93 -2.61 12.13
C VAL A 92 -6.90 -3.56 11.44
N GLN A 93 -8.18 -3.53 11.80
CA GLN A 93 -9.22 -4.34 11.14
C GLN A 93 -9.38 -3.96 9.66
N ALA A 94 -9.39 -2.65 9.36
CA ALA A 94 -9.45 -2.18 7.98
C ALA A 94 -8.22 -2.61 7.18
N GLN A 95 -7.04 -2.59 7.77
CA GLN A 95 -5.80 -3.04 7.15
C GLN A 95 -5.83 -4.53 6.79
N THR A 96 -6.30 -5.37 7.72
CA THR A 96 -6.48 -6.81 7.47
C THR A 96 -7.45 -7.04 6.30
N LEU A 97 -8.58 -6.32 6.28
CA LEU A 97 -9.54 -6.42 5.18
C LEU A 97 -8.95 -6.02 3.83
N VAL A 98 -8.14 -4.94 3.79
CA VAL A 98 -7.46 -4.51 2.57
C VAL A 98 -6.49 -5.60 2.09
N TRP A 99 -5.72 -6.20 2.97
CA TRP A 99 -4.75 -7.23 2.59
C TRP A 99 -5.40 -8.53 2.12
N ASP A 100 -6.47 -8.95 2.79
CA ASP A 100 -7.08 -10.27 2.54
C ASP A 100 -8.08 -10.23 1.37
N HIS A 101 -8.70 -9.08 1.09
CA HIS A 101 -9.84 -9.00 0.19
C HIS A 101 -9.72 -8.00 -0.95
N CYS A 102 -8.81 -7.01 -0.86
CA CYS A 102 -8.63 -6.04 -1.93
C CYS A 102 -7.61 -6.51 -2.97
N TYR A 103 -7.85 -6.14 -4.20
CA TYR A 103 -6.95 -6.38 -5.33
C TYR A 103 -7.01 -5.21 -6.31
N VAL A 104 -6.07 -5.15 -7.23
CA VAL A 104 -6.08 -4.16 -8.31
C VAL A 104 -6.76 -4.75 -9.52
N ALA A 105 -7.84 -4.12 -9.98
CA ALA A 105 -8.55 -4.52 -11.17
C ALA A 105 -7.65 -4.40 -12.42
N GLN A 106 -7.69 -5.38 -13.32
CA GLN A 106 -7.00 -5.29 -14.60
C GLN A 106 -7.70 -4.31 -15.55
N ASP A 107 -9.02 -4.37 -15.60
CA ASP A 107 -9.88 -3.42 -16.29
C ASP A 107 -11.00 -2.99 -15.36
N TYR A 108 -10.82 -1.83 -14.75
CA TYR A 108 -11.77 -1.27 -13.78
C TYR A 108 -13.18 -1.10 -14.34
N ASN A 109 -13.30 -0.61 -15.58
CA ASN A 109 -14.62 -0.32 -16.17
C ASN A 109 -15.41 -1.60 -16.45
N THR A 110 -14.75 -2.62 -16.94
CA THR A 110 -15.37 -3.91 -17.20
C THR A 110 -15.78 -4.59 -15.89
N GLU A 111 -14.90 -4.63 -14.90
CA GLU A 111 -15.22 -5.21 -13.60
C GLU A 111 -16.33 -4.45 -12.89
N LEU A 112 -16.29 -3.11 -12.92
CA LEU A 112 -17.36 -2.28 -12.37
C LEU A 112 -18.70 -2.53 -13.06
N GLY A 113 -18.71 -2.69 -14.40
CA GLY A 113 -19.90 -3.03 -15.15
C GLY A 113 -20.53 -4.35 -14.69
N HIS A 114 -19.71 -5.38 -14.51
CA HIS A 114 -20.17 -6.68 -13.99
C HIS A 114 -20.71 -6.58 -12.55
N LEU A 115 -20.11 -5.75 -11.72
CA LEU A 115 -20.54 -5.55 -10.34
C LEU A 115 -21.82 -4.72 -10.21
N LEU A 116 -22.13 -3.86 -11.20
CA LEU A 116 -23.35 -3.07 -11.23
C LEU A 116 -24.53 -3.85 -11.84
N ASP A 117 -24.27 -4.94 -12.53
CA ASP A 117 -25.30 -5.81 -13.08
C ASP A 117 -25.96 -6.61 -11.95
N ARG A 118 -27.27 -6.37 -11.75
CA ARG A 118 -28.04 -6.97 -10.65
C ARG A 118 -28.08 -8.49 -10.67
N ASP A 119 -27.95 -9.11 -11.84
CA ASP A 119 -27.97 -10.56 -11.99
C ASP A 119 -26.66 -11.20 -11.53
N HIS A 120 -25.55 -10.45 -11.58
CA HIS A 120 -24.23 -10.88 -11.09
C HIS A 120 -23.98 -10.56 -9.60
N LEU A 121 -24.73 -9.63 -9.01
CA LEU A 121 -24.55 -9.23 -7.60
C LEU A 121 -24.63 -10.39 -6.61
N LYS A 122 -25.51 -11.36 -6.87
CA LYS A 122 -25.68 -12.53 -6.00
C LYS A 122 -24.51 -13.52 -6.05
N ILE A 123 -23.73 -13.47 -7.14
CA ILE A 123 -22.60 -14.39 -7.35
C ILE A 123 -21.33 -13.80 -6.73
N THR A 124 -21.25 -12.48 -6.62
CA THR A 124 -20.07 -11.74 -6.13
C THR A 124 -20.14 -11.38 -4.65
N ASP A 125 -21.27 -11.63 -3.99
CA ASP A 125 -21.42 -11.42 -2.55
C ASP A 125 -20.40 -12.26 -1.80
N ARG A 126 -19.51 -11.58 -1.08
CA ARG A 126 -18.54 -12.22 -0.20
C ARG A 126 -18.94 -12.03 1.24
N THR A 127 -19.02 -13.12 1.96
CA THR A 127 -19.20 -13.11 3.40
C THR A 127 -17.84 -12.98 4.06
N ILE A 128 -17.61 -11.88 4.73
CA ILE A 128 -16.35 -11.61 5.42
C ILE A 128 -16.61 -11.62 6.92
N GLN A 129 -15.83 -12.42 7.62
CA GLN A 129 -15.77 -12.35 9.08
C GLN A 129 -14.84 -11.20 9.48
N PHE A 130 -15.34 -10.29 10.30
CA PHE A 130 -14.52 -9.18 10.77
C PHE A 130 -13.42 -9.70 11.71
N PRO A 131 -12.16 -9.30 11.47
CA PRO A 131 -11.05 -9.68 12.33
C PRO A 131 -11.33 -9.32 13.79
N PHE A 132 -11.05 -10.27 14.70
CA PHE A 132 -11.21 -10.11 16.14
C PHE A 132 -12.65 -9.86 16.64
N THR A 133 -13.66 -10.23 15.86
CA THR A 133 -15.07 -10.12 16.22
C THR A 133 -15.85 -11.34 15.75
N GLU A 134 -17.04 -11.56 16.33
CA GLU A 134 -17.99 -12.58 15.85
C GLU A 134 -18.89 -12.07 14.72
N PHE A 135 -18.68 -10.82 14.27
CA PHE A 135 -19.52 -10.22 13.25
C PHE A 135 -19.14 -10.72 11.85
N VAL A 136 -20.15 -11.11 11.13
CA VAL A 136 -20.08 -11.52 9.73
C VAL A 136 -20.76 -10.44 8.89
N LEU A 137 -20.06 -9.93 7.90
CA LEU A 137 -20.58 -8.94 6.97
C LEU A 137 -20.69 -9.56 5.58
N SER A 138 -21.87 -9.49 4.99
CA SER A 138 -22.03 -9.78 3.57
C SER A 138 -21.75 -8.51 2.78
N ILE A 139 -20.61 -8.48 2.09
CA ILE A 139 -20.25 -7.36 1.22
C ILE A 139 -20.72 -7.71 -0.17
N SER A 140 -21.82 -7.08 -0.57
CA SER A 140 -22.27 -7.04 -1.95
C SER A 140 -21.73 -5.78 -2.60
N THR A 141 -21.00 -5.95 -3.65
CA THR A 141 -20.50 -4.86 -4.52
C THR A 141 -19.29 -4.05 -4.07
N PRO A 142 -18.67 -3.34 -5.04
CA PRO A 142 -17.41 -2.63 -4.78
C PRO A 142 -17.62 -1.57 -3.71
N ILE A 143 -16.68 -1.57 -2.83
CA ILE A 143 -16.50 -0.51 -1.87
C ILE A 143 -15.59 0.52 -2.50
#